data_fbe2b674a4760450f9032ec63bc400e6
#
_entry.id   fbe2b674a4760450f9032ec63bc400e6
#
_cell.length_a   1.000
_cell.length_b   1.000
_cell.length_c   1.000
_cell.angle_alpha   90.00
_cell.angle_beta   90.00
_cell.angle_gamma   90.00
#
_symmetry.space_group_name_H-M   'P 1'
#
loop_
_entity.id
_entity.type
_entity.pdbx_description
1 polymer ?
#
loop_
_entity_poly.entity_id
_entity_poly.type
_entity_poly.pdbx_seq_one_letter_code
_entity_poly.pdbx_strand_id
1 'polypeptide(L)'
;MASPSAAYTAYFSNEKDNTMPVVDTATMKVIKTVEVGQRPRGITISHDGKFVYLCASDDDTIEVIDTATLEIVDTLPSGPDPELFVLSPDGKTLYVANEDDNLVTVIDIASKKVLSEIPVGVEPEGMGVSPDGKTMVNTSETTSMAHFIDTATHEVTDNVLVDTRPRYAEFTPDGKQVWF
;
A
#
# COMPACT_ATOMS: atom_id res chain seq x y z
N MET A 1 35.18 -15.64 -5.45
CA MET A 1 34.66 -15.18 -4.16
C MET A 1 33.30 -14.57 -4.46
N ALA A 2 32.23 -15.07 -3.85
CA ALA A 2 30.91 -14.45 -3.97
C ALA A 2 30.99 -13.06 -3.31
N SER A 3 30.50 -12.01 -4.00
CA SER A 3 30.31 -10.70 -3.36
C SER A 3 29.43 -10.89 -2.14
N PRO A 4 29.72 -10.22 -1.01
CA PRO A 4 28.81 -10.26 0.13
C PRO A 4 27.43 -9.83 -0.35
N SER A 5 26.43 -10.64 -0.09
CA SER A 5 25.02 -10.25 -0.30
C SER A 5 24.80 -8.97 0.50
N ALA A 6 24.27 -7.93 -0.15
CA ALA A 6 23.86 -6.76 0.59
C ALA A 6 22.82 -7.20 1.64
N ALA A 7 23.05 -6.85 2.89
CA ALA A 7 22.08 -7.08 3.95
C ALA A 7 20.98 -6.05 3.83
N TYR A 8 19.74 -6.51 3.72
CA TYR A 8 18.55 -5.66 3.72
C TYR A 8 17.72 -5.99 4.97
N THR A 9 16.87 -5.07 5.33
CA THR A 9 15.83 -5.31 6.34
C THR A 9 14.51 -5.52 5.62
N ALA A 10 13.79 -6.59 5.99
CA ALA A 10 12.44 -6.84 5.50
C ALA A 10 11.43 -6.66 6.63
N TYR A 11 10.29 -6.10 6.30
CA TYR A 11 9.17 -5.83 7.20
C TYR A 11 7.97 -6.64 6.74
N PHE A 12 7.25 -7.25 7.67
CA PHE A 12 6.08 -8.08 7.38
C PHE A 12 4.91 -7.65 8.25
N SER A 13 3.72 -7.61 7.69
CA SER A 13 2.48 -7.46 8.46
C SER A 13 1.95 -8.84 8.85
N ASN A 14 1.73 -9.07 10.15
CA ASN A 14 1.09 -10.28 10.68
C ASN A 14 -0.34 -9.96 11.08
N GLU A 15 -1.25 -10.17 10.17
CA GLU A 15 -2.67 -9.81 10.28
C GLU A 15 -3.33 -10.32 11.57
N LYS A 16 -3.06 -11.56 11.98
CA LYS A 16 -3.73 -12.19 13.13
C LYS A 16 -3.09 -11.88 14.47
N ASP A 17 -1.81 -11.54 14.47
CA ASP A 17 -1.06 -11.31 15.70
C ASP A 17 -0.92 -9.82 16.01
N ASN A 18 -1.39 -8.94 15.11
CA ASN A 18 -1.27 -7.48 15.24
C ASN A 18 0.18 -7.04 15.46
N THR A 19 1.10 -7.61 14.67
CA THR A 19 2.52 -7.33 14.79
C THR A 19 3.18 -7.09 13.44
N MET A 20 4.33 -6.39 13.48
CA MET A 20 5.24 -6.23 12.35
C MET A 20 6.62 -6.82 12.70
N PRO A 21 6.92 -8.06 12.31
CA PRO A 21 8.27 -8.61 12.40
C PRO A 21 9.23 -7.90 11.47
N VAL A 22 10.42 -7.64 11.98
CA VAL A 22 11.56 -7.04 11.28
C VAL A 22 12.64 -8.10 11.10
N VAL A 23 13.02 -8.39 9.87
CA VAL A 23 13.91 -9.51 9.52
C VAL A 23 15.19 -9.00 8.89
N ASP A 24 16.33 -9.44 9.40
CA ASP A 24 17.63 -9.31 8.75
C ASP A 24 17.73 -10.35 7.64
N THR A 25 17.79 -9.90 6.38
CA THR A 25 17.81 -10.82 5.22
C THR A 25 19.15 -11.53 5.02
N ALA A 26 20.25 -11.06 5.62
CA ALA A 26 21.54 -11.76 5.56
C ALA A 26 21.57 -12.99 6.47
N THR A 27 20.92 -12.89 7.62
CA THR A 27 20.88 -13.98 8.62
C THR A 27 19.55 -14.73 8.62
N MET A 28 18.53 -14.20 7.93
CA MET A 28 17.15 -14.70 7.90
C MET A 28 16.55 -14.84 9.32
N LYS A 29 16.89 -13.90 10.20
CA LYS A 29 16.40 -13.88 11.58
C LYS A 29 15.51 -12.68 11.83
N VAL A 30 14.46 -12.90 12.60
CA VAL A 30 13.69 -11.81 13.20
C VAL A 30 14.59 -11.10 14.21
N ILE A 31 14.82 -9.82 14.02
CA ILE A 31 15.63 -8.97 14.89
C ILE A 31 14.79 -8.14 15.87
N LYS A 32 13.54 -7.89 15.53
CA LYS A 32 12.54 -7.26 16.40
C LYS A 32 11.15 -7.62 15.90
N THR A 33 10.17 -7.64 16.80
CA THR A 33 8.75 -7.63 16.50
C THR A 33 8.15 -6.35 17.11
N VAL A 34 7.44 -5.58 16.30
CA VAL A 34 6.77 -4.35 16.71
C VAL A 34 5.29 -4.65 16.87
N GLU A 35 4.71 -4.27 18.01
CA GLU A 35 3.26 -4.26 18.19
C GLU A 35 2.68 -3.10 17.35
N VAL A 36 1.65 -3.39 16.56
CA VAL A 36 0.99 -2.45 15.65
C VAL A 36 -0.52 -2.49 15.86
N GLY A 37 -1.25 -1.66 15.15
CA GLY A 37 -2.72 -1.63 15.19
C GLY A 37 -3.35 -2.94 14.71
N GLN A 38 -4.68 -2.99 14.77
CA GLN A 38 -5.46 -4.20 14.58
C GLN A 38 -5.56 -4.59 13.10
N ARG A 39 -5.43 -5.88 12.81
CA ARG A 39 -5.51 -6.47 11.47
C ARG A 39 -4.57 -5.76 10.47
N PRO A 40 -3.23 -5.75 10.71
CA PRO A 40 -2.30 -5.07 9.81
C PRO A 40 -2.24 -5.79 8.45
N ARG A 41 -2.51 -5.05 7.36
CA ARG A 41 -2.58 -5.57 5.99
C ARG A 41 -1.49 -4.96 5.11
N GLY A 42 -1.83 -3.95 4.33
CA GLY A 42 -0.91 -3.29 3.43
C GLY A 42 0.33 -2.72 4.14
N ILE A 43 1.50 -2.91 3.54
CA ILE A 43 2.77 -2.40 4.06
C ILE A 43 3.65 -1.92 2.92
N THR A 44 4.26 -0.74 3.06
CA THR A 44 5.27 -0.23 2.14
C THR A 44 6.32 0.61 2.88
N ILE A 45 7.43 0.90 2.21
CA ILE A 45 8.49 1.73 2.76
C ILE A 45 8.60 3.04 1.99
N SER A 46 8.89 4.15 2.68
CA SER A 46 9.17 5.43 2.03
C SER A 46 10.40 5.33 1.12
N HIS A 47 10.45 6.12 0.04
CA HIS A 47 11.55 6.05 -0.93
C HIS A 47 12.93 6.35 -0.35
N ASP A 48 13.00 7.12 0.74
CA ASP A 48 14.24 7.40 1.48
C ASP A 48 14.56 6.34 2.55
N GLY A 49 13.70 5.35 2.71
CA GLY A 49 13.85 4.24 3.64
C GLY A 49 13.67 4.58 5.11
N LYS A 50 13.17 5.79 5.44
CA LYS A 50 13.06 6.24 6.84
C LYS A 50 11.78 5.82 7.53
N PHE A 51 10.72 5.58 6.79
CA PHE A 51 9.42 5.23 7.34
C PHE A 51 8.85 3.98 6.67
N VAL A 52 8.21 3.15 7.47
CA VAL A 52 7.30 2.13 7.00
C VAL A 52 5.88 2.66 7.21
N TYR A 53 5.05 2.55 6.18
CA TYR A 53 3.60 2.77 6.25
C TYR A 53 2.92 1.41 6.36
N LEU A 54 1.94 1.29 7.24
CA LEU A 54 1.23 0.03 7.51
C LEU A 54 -0.25 0.31 7.74
N CYS A 55 -1.14 -0.36 6.99
CA CYS A 55 -2.57 -0.33 7.26
C CYS A 55 -2.88 -1.09 8.55
N ALA A 56 -3.54 -0.44 9.50
CA ALA A 56 -4.21 -1.06 10.62
C ALA A 56 -5.70 -1.06 10.30
N SER A 57 -6.16 -2.14 9.64
CA SER A 57 -7.44 -2.15 8.92
C SER A 57 -8.64 -2.03 9.86
N ASP A 58 -8.64 -2.74 10.99
CA ASP A 58 -9.73 -2.63 11.98
C ASP A 58 -9.69 -1.33 12.81
N ASP A 59 -8.60 -0.55 12.70
CA ASP A 59 -8.45 0.76 13.35
C ASP A 59 -8.70 1.93 12.37
N ASP A 60 -9.03 1.65 11.11
CA ASP A 60 -9.33 2.64 10.05
C ASP A 60 -8.19 3.66 9.86
N THR A 61 -6.93 3.23 9.95
CA THR A 61 -5.79 4.14 9.93
C THR A 61 -4.56 3.54 9.25
N ILE A 62 -3.63 4.42 8.89
CA ILE A 62 -2.30 4.02 8.42
C ILE A 62 -1.27 4.48 9.43
N GLU A 63 -0.56 3.56 10.02
CA GLU A 63 0.55 3.83 10.93
C GLU A 63 1.81 4.20 10.20
N VAL A 64 2.57 5.15 10.73
CA VAL A 64 3.88 5.59 10.26
C VAL A 64 4.94 5.16 11.27
N ILE A 65 5.79 4.22 10.88
CA ILE A 65 6.79 3.61 11.75
C ILE A 65 8.18 4.08 11.31
N ASP A 66 8.94 4.67 12.23
CA ASP A 66 10.32 5.08 11.97
C ASP A 66 11.24 3.85 11.90
N THR A 67 11.99 3.69 10.81
CA THR A 67 12.83 2.51 10.56
C THR A 67 14.06 2.44 11.45
N ALA A 68 14.51 3.55 12.01
CA ALA A 68 15.69 3.60 12.88
C ALA A 68 15.35 3.22 14.33
N THR A 69 14.17 3.63 14.82
CA THR A 69 13.73 3.38 16.20
C THR A 69 12.81 2.17 16.29
N LEU A 70 12.12 1.84 15.19
CA LEU A 70 11.05 0.85 15.10
C LEU A 70 9.89 1.18 16.06
N GLU A 71 9.54 2.46 16.13
CA GLU A 71 8.42 2.99 16.90
C GLU A 71 7.39 3.61 15.97
N ILE A 72 6.12 3.50 16.30
CA ILE A 72 5.04 4.23 15.64
C ILE A 72 5.20 5.70 16.03
N VAL A 73 5.50 6.55 15.06
CA VAL A 73 5.78 7.98 15.28
C VAL A 73 4.64 8.86 14.84
N ASP A 74 3.73 8.32 14.02
CA ASP A 74 2.61 9.09 13.47
C ASP A 74 1.52 8.18 12.91
N THR A 75 0.39 8.79 12.51
CA THR A 75 -0.69 8.14 11.76
C THR A 75 -1.17 9.04 10.63
N LEU A 76 -1.63 8.43 9.54
CA LEU A 76 -2.32 9.08 8.44
C LEU A 76 -3.80 8.65 8.46
N PRO A 77 -4.71 9.55 8.04
CA PRO A 77 -6.13 9.20 7.92
C PRO A 77 -6.32 8.14 6.84
N SER A 78 -7.36 7.35 6.98
CA SER A 78 -7.88 6.47 5.94
C SER A 78 -9.40 6.46 5.99
N GLY A 79 -10.05 5.92 4.96
CA GLY A 79 -11.42 5.44 5.08
C GLY A 79 -11.47 4.11 5.83
N PRO A 80 -12.69 3.55 6.03
CA PRO A 80 -12.86 2.28 6.71
C PRO A 80 -12.15 1.14 5.97
N ASP A 81 -11.64 0.21 6.76
CA ASP A 81 -11.00 -1.03 6.30
C ASP A 81 -9.94 -0.81 5.20
N PRO A 82 -8.83 -0.10 5.50
CA PRO A 82 -7.74 0.08 4.54
C PRO A 82 -7.01 -1.25 4.29
N GLU A 83 -7.06 -1.73 3.05
CA GLU A 83 -6.45 -2.99 2.64
C GLU A 83 -5.03 -2.79 2.11
N LEU A 84 -4.87 -2.66 0.80
CA LEU A 84 -3.58 -2.37 0.21
C LEU A 84 -3.48 -0.91 -0.21
N PHE A 85 -2.26 -0.46 -0.36
CA PHE A 85 -1.99 0.89 -0.83
C PHE A 85 -0.72 0.93 -1.68
N VAL A 86 -0.57 1.98 -2.45
CA VAL A 86 0.64 2.26 -3.22
C VAL A 86 1.11 3.69 -3.00
N LEU A 87 2.42 3.85 -2.91
CA LEU A 87 3.07 5.16 -2.80
C LEU A 87 3.30 5.74 -4.20
N SER A 88 2.96 7.01 -4.40
CA SER A 88 3.29 7.71 -5.64
C SER A 88 4.79 7.70 -5.93
N PRO A 89 5.24 7.73 -7.21
CA PRO A 89 6.67 7.70 -7.53
C PRO A 89 7.49 8.84 -6.95
N ASP A 90 6.88 9.97 -6.61
CA ASP A 90 7.55 11.09 -5.92
C ASP A 90 7.53 10.97 -4.39
N GLY A 91 6.87 9.94 -3.85
CA GLY A 91 6.80 9.65 -2.43
C GLY A 91 5.93 10.57 -1.59
N LYS A 92 5.04 11.36 -2.21
CA LYS A 92 4.24 12.37 -1.49
C LYS A 92 2.80 11.97 -1.24
N THR A 93 2.28 11.04 -2.03
CA THR A 93 0.88 10.63 -2.00
C THR A 93 0.77 9.14 -1.76
N LEU A 94 -0.14 8.75 -0.88
CA LEU A 94 -0.62 7.38 -0.75
C LEU A 94 -1.99 7.25 -1.44
N TYR A 95 -2.17 6.16 -2.16
CA TYR A 95 -3.42 5.74 -2.76
C TYR A 95 -3.86 4.45 -2.06
N VAL A 96 -4.96 4.48 -1.34
CA VAL A 96 -5.37 3.43 -0.39
C VAL A 96 -6.70 2.84 -0.83
N ALA A 97 -6.76 1.51 -0.94
CA ALA A 97 -8.01 0.79 -1.15
C ALA A 97 -8.75 0.65 0.19
N ASN A 98 -10.00 1.10 0.26
CA ASN A 98 -10.86 1.01 1.44
C ASN A 98 -12.01 0.06 1.13
N GLU A 99 -11.98 -1.13 1.72
CA GLU A 99 -12.84 -2.25 1.36
C GLU A 99 -14.31 -1.96 1.66
N ASP A 100 -14.60 -1.49 2.87
CA ASP A 100 -15.98 -1.31 3.36
C ASP A 100 -16.76 -0.21 2.63
N ASP A 101 -16.08 0.85 2.18
CA ASP A 101 -16.71 1.99 1.50
C ASP A 101 -16.65 1.89 -0.03
N ASN A 102 -15.95 0.90 -0.58
CA ASN A 102 -15.74 0.75 -2.03
C ASN A 102 -15.07 1.99 -2.67
N LEU A 103 -14.09 2.53 -1.99
CA LEU A 103 -13.37 3.75 -2.37
C LEU A 103 -11.87 3.50 -2.53
N VAL A 104 -11.23 4.35 -3.33
CA VAL A 104 -9.79 4.60 -3.23
C VAL A 104 -9.61 5.98 -2.61
N THR A 105 -8.95 6.04 -1.45
CA THR A 105 -8.62 7.30 -0.78
C THR A 105 -7.25 7.80 -1.21
N VAL A 106 -7.17 9.07 -1.59
CA VAL A 106 -5.91 9.75 -1.97
C VAL A 106 -5.47 10.65 -0.83
N ILE A 107 -4.27 10.41 -0.31
CA ILE A 107 -3.76 11.07 0.90
C ILE A 107 -2.45 11.80 0.60
N ASP A 108 -2.39 13.09 0.89
CA ASP A 108 -1.13 13.84 0.96
C ASP A 108 -0.44 13.56 2.28
N ILE A 109 0.75 12.95 2.22
CA ILE A 109 1.48 12.48 3.39
C ILE A 109 1.94 13.64 4.26
N ALA A 110 2.44 14.72 3.65
CA ALA A 110 3.03 15.84 4.39
C ALA A 110 2.00 16.64 5.19
N SER A 111 0.84 16.89 4.59
CA SER A 111 -0.26 17.63 5.25
C SER A 111 -1.22 16.71 6.01
N LYS A 112 -1.11 15.39 5.83
CA LYS A 112 -2.04 14.38 6.38
C LYS A 112 -3.49 14.63 6.00
N LYS A 113 -3.72 15.03 4.76
CA LYS A 113 -5.07 15.35 4.28
C LYS A 113 -5.51 14.35 3.23
N VAL A 114 -6.75 13.94 3.35
CA VAL A 114 -7.47 13.30 2.23
C VAL A 114 -7.69 14.36 1.15
N LEU A 115 -7.16 14.08 -0.05
CA LEU A 115 -7.29 14.94 -1.21
C LEU A 115 -8.51 14.57 -2.05
N SER A 116 -8.84 13.29 -2.10
CA SER A 116 -9.95 12.76 -2.89
C SER A 116 -10.36 11.38 -2.38
N GLU A 117 -11.62 11.03 -2.62
CA GLU A 117 -12.19 9.70 -2.44
C GLU A 117 -12.82 9.30 -3.76
N ILE A 118 -12.37 8.20 -4.36
CA ILE A 118 -12.69 7.79 -5.73
C ILE A 118 -13.53 6.52 -5.67
N PRO A 119 -14.81 6.56 -6.08
CA PRO A 119 -15.64 5.35 -6.14
C PRO A 119 -15.10 4.33 -7.15
N VAL A 120 -15.00 3.07 -6.70
CA VAL A 120 -14.55 1.93 -7.49
C VAL A 120 -15.52 0.74 -7.37
N GLY A 121 -15.10 -0.45 -7.74
CA GLY A 121 -15.92 -1.65 -7.57
C GLY A 121 -15.99 -2.15 -6.13
N VAL A 122 -16.77 -3.21 -5.91
CA VAL A 122 -16.96 -3.78 -4.57
C VAL A 122 -15.74 -4.53 -4.11
N GLU A 123 -15.34 -4.32 -2.84
CA GLU A 123 -14.15 -4.88 -2.20
C GLU A 123 -12.86 -4.51 -2.97
N PRO A 124 -12.47 -3.21 -2.95
CA PRO A 124 -11.20 -2.80 -3.53
C PRO A 124 -10.02 -3.31 -2.70
N GLU A 125 -9.07 -3.97 -3.36
CA GLU A 125 -7.93 -4.63 -2.73
C GLU A 125 -6.60 -4.19 -3.35
N GLY A 126 -6.27 -4.71 -4.55
CA GLY A 126 -5.00 -4.49 -5.21
C GLY A 126 -4.80 -3.04 -5.65
N MET A 127 -3.60 -2.51 -5.45
CA MET A 127 -3.23 -1.16 -5.85
C MET A 127 -1.90 -1.17 -6.62
N GLY A 128 -1.84 -0.42 -7.71
CA GLY A 128 -0.64 -0.22 -8.48
C GLY A 128 -0.57 1.19 -9.07
N VAL A 129 0.63 1.72 -9.24
CA VAL A 129 0.85 3.03 -9.89
C VAL A 129 1.87 2.89 -11.01
N SER A 130 1.61 3.53 -12.14
CA SER A 130 2.54 3.53 -13.27
C SER A 130 3.87 4.21 -12.92
N PRO A 131 5.00 3.79 -13.51
CA PRO A 131 6.31 4.37 -13.22
C PRO A 131 6.41 5.88 -13.49
N ASP A 132 5.60 6.40 -14.40
CA ASP A 132 5.51 7.84 -14.68
C ASP A 132 4.54 8.59 -13.75
N GLY A 133 3.86 7.87 -12.85
CA GLY A 133 2.96 8.39 -11.85
C GLY A 133 1.62 8.91 -12.38
N LYS A 134 1.28 8.68 -13.66
CA LYS A 134 0.08 9.27 -14.26
C LYS A 134 -1.15 8.41 -14.16
N THR A 135 -0.97 7.12 -14.02
CA THR A 135 -2.06 6.14 -13.93
C THR A 135 -1.93 5.33 -12.67
N MET A 136 -2.98 5.25 -11.93
CA MET A 136 -3.16 4.33 -10.82
C MET A 136 -4.15 3.24 -11.25
N VAL A 137 -3.97 2.03 -10.78
CA VAL A 137 -4.93 0.93 -10.95
C VAL A 137 -5.33 0.39 -9.60
N ASN A 138 -6.63 0.26 -9.40
CA ASN A 138 -7.22 -0.50 -8.29
C ASN A 138 -7.88 -1.77 -8.84
N THR A 139 -7.82 -2.86 -8.11
CA THR A 139 -8.60 -4.06 -8.39
C THR A 139 -9.69 -4.25 -7.36
N SER A 140 -10.90 -4.61 -7.82
CA SER A 140 -12.05 -4.87 -6.95
C SER A 140 -12.40 -6.35 -6.99
N GLU A 141 -12.28 -7.00 -5.83
CA GLU A 141 -12.33 -8.45 -5.68
C GLU A 141 -13.69 -9.02 -6.11
N THR A 142 -14.78 -8.53 -5.52
CA THR A 142 -16.11 -9.06 -5.76
C THR A 142 -16.63 -8.74 -7.17
N THR A 143 -16.28 -7.58 -7.73
CA THR A 143 -16.73 -7.22 -9.09
C THR A 143 -15.80 -7.73 -10.18
N SER A 144 -14.64 -8.32 -9.84
CA SER A 144 -13.65 -8.84 -10.80
C SER A 144 -13.22 -7.78 -11.82
N MET A 145 -12.99 -6.55 -11.35
CA MET A 145 -12.66 -5.40 -12.18
C MET A 145 -11.29 -4.84 -11.84
N ALA A 146 -10.62 -4.31 -12.84
CA ALA A 146 -9.50 -3.38 -12.69
C ALA A 146 -9.95 -1.98 -13.14
N HIS A 147 -9.81 -1.00 -12.26
CA HIS A 147 -10.17 0.40 -12.45
C HIS A 147 -8.92 1.20 -12.74
N PHE A 148 -8.82 1.79 -13.92
CA PHE A 148 -7.73 2.69 -14.29
C PHE A 148 -8.12 4.11 -13.92
N ILE A 149 -7.25 4.80 -13.20
CA ILE A 149 -7.54 6.10 -12.60
C ILE A 149 -6.44 7.08 -13.01
N ASP A 150 -6.81 8.24 -13.53
CA ASP A 150 -5.88 9.34 -13.78
C ASP A 150 -5.50 10.01 -12.47
N THR A 151 -4.21 10.07 -12.16
CA THR A 151 -3.72 10.57 -10.87
C THR A 151 -3.78 12.10 -10.72
N ALA A 152 -3.92 12.82 -11.83
CA ALA A 152 -4.03 14.28 -11.81
C ALA A 152 -5.47 14.76 -11.63
N THR A 153 -6.44 14.02 -12.21
CA THR A 153 -7.86 14.37 -12.13
C THR A 153 -8.61 13.60 -11.05
N HIS A 154 -8.06 12.46 -10.61
CA HIS A 154 -8.69 11.49 -9.72
C HIS A 154 -9.98 10.89 -10.32
N GLU A 155 -10.04 10.77 -11.63
CA GLU A 155 -11.18 10.19 -12.35
C GLU A 155 -10.88 8.79 -12.84
N VAL A 156 -11.84 7.88 -12.74
CA VAL A 156 -11.76 6.55 -13.36
C VAL A 156 -11.86 6.74 -14.88
N THR A 157 -10.81 6.38 -15.59
CA THR A 157 -10.70 6.54 -17.04
C THR A 157 -11.10 5.28 -17.81
N ASP A 158 -10.93 4.10 -17.20
CA ASP A 158 -11.31 2.83 -17.80
C ASP A 158 -11.62 1.78 -16.74
N ASN A 159 -12.43 0.79 -17.12
CA ASN A 159 -12.82 -0.34 -16.30
C ASN A 159 -12.66 -1.62 -17.12
N VAL A 160 -11.80 -2.51 -16.67
CA VAL A 160 -11.48 -3.76 -17.37
C VAL A 160 -11.91 -4.95 -16.55
N LEU A 161 -12.72 -5.84 -17.14
CA LEU A 161 -13.04 -7.11 -16.53
C LEU A 161 -11.78 -7.99 -16.54
N VAL A 162 -11.40 -8.50 -15.38
CA VAL A 162 -10.26 -9.39 -15.18
C VAL A 162 -10.73 -10.76 -14.67
N ASP A 163 -9.80 -11.65 -14.31
CA ASP A 163 -10.18 -12.93 -13.71
C ASP A 163 -10.70 -12.74 -12.28
N THR A 164 -11.28 -13.80 -11.72
CA THR A 164 -11.99 -13.76 -10.44
C THR A 164 -11.06 -13.40 -9.27
N ARG A 165 -11.56 -12.53 -8.38
CA ARG A 165 -10.93 -12.13 -7.12
C ARG A 165 -9.53 -11.54 -7.30
N PRO A 166 -9.35 -10.48 -8.12
CA PRO A 166 -8.06 -9.82 -8.29
C PRO A 166 -7.70 -9.07 -7.00
N ARG A 167 -6.53 -9.38 -6.42
CA ARG A 167 -6.05 -8.80 -5.16
C ARG A 167 -4.71 -8.10 -5.29
N TYR A 168 -4.22 -7.94 -6.51
CA TYR A 168 -2.92 -7.36 -6.75
C TYR A 168 -2.93 -6.58 -8.06
N ALA A 169 -2.13 -5.54 -8.16
CA ALA A 169 -1.88 -4.83 -9.40
C ALA A 169 -0.45 -4.30 -9.41
N GLU A 170 0.31 -4.59 -10.46
CA GLU A 170 1.67 -4.07 -10.62
C GLU A 170 1.99 -3.74 -12.06
N PHE A 171 2.51 -2.55 -12.28
CA PHE A 171 3.02 -2.14 -13.59
C PHE A 171 4.42 -2.72 -13.85
N THR A 172 4.68 -3.08 -15.10
CA THR A 172 6.04 -3.35 -15.52
C THR A 172 6.92 -2.10 -15.40
N PRO A 173 8.25 -2.25 -15.18
CA PRO A 173 9.14 -1.09 -15.01
C PRO A 173 9.15 -0.12 -16.19
N ASP A 174 8.76 -0.56 -17.41
CA ASP A 174 8.61 0.28 -18.59
C ASP A 174 7.21 0.89 -18.76
N GLY A 175 6.30 0.60 -17.82
CA GLY A 175 4.93 1.11 -17.77
C GLY A 175 3.99 0.60 -18.86
N LYS A 176 4.41 -0.41 -19.67
CA LYS A 176 3.62 -0.86 -20.82
C LYS A 176 2.60 -1.94 -20.52
N GLN A 177 2.76 -2.62 -19.41
CA GLN A 177 1.86 -3.69 -18.97
C GLN A 177 1.53 -3.50 -17.50
N VAL A 178 0.36 -3.98 -17.10
CA VAL A 178 -0.03 -4.15 -15.71
C VAL A 178 -0.45 -5.61 -15.52
N TRP A 179 -0.08 -6.18 -14.40
CA TRP A 179 -0.36 -7.55 -14.00
C TRP A 179 -1.35 -7.54 -12.85
N PHE A 180 -2.28 -8.51 -12.92
CA PHE A 180 -3.32 -8.72 -11.91
C PHE A 180 -3.26 -10.14 -11.38
#